data_6e41b4e6249e57085cabbc54e6729721
#
_entry.id   6e41b4e6249e57085cabbc54e6729721
#
_cell.length_a   1.000
_cell.length_b   1.000
_cell.length_c   1.000
_cell.angle_alpha   90.00
_cell.angle_beta   90.00
_cell.angle_gamma   90.00
#
_symmetry.space_group_name_H-M   'P 1'
#
loop_
_entity.id
_entity.type
_entity.pdbx_description
1 polymer ?
#
loop_
_entity_poly.entity_id
_entity_poly.type
_entity_poly.pdbx_seq_one_letter_code
_entity_poly.pdbx_strand_id
1 'polypeptide(L)'
;MWLGKIARAAVLVPLALAGFSMQALSANDPPLPTSAVADKVVVLKSQRTLLLMKGDEVLKRYIVSLGGDPVGPKIRQGDNKTPEGTYVLDRHNSNSQYHRSIHISYPNADDLARARKLHVPPGGELFIHGLPNDFHGHSEALGDWTEGCIAVNDAEMDEIWRAVADGTPIEIRP
;
A
#
# COMPACT_ATOMS: atom_id res chain seq x y z
N MET A 1 -21.41 -67.20 -14.01
CA MET A 1 -21.87 -65.81 -13.90
C MET A 1 -20.88 -65.04 -13.02
N TRP A 2 -19.93 -64.35 -13.64
CA TRP A 2 -18.83 -63.66 -12.98
C TRP A 2 -19.11 -62.15 -13.01
N LEU A 3 -19.32 -61.51 -11.88
CA LEU A 3 -19.41 -60.06 -11.74
C LEU A 3 -18.03 -59.50 -11.37
N GLY A 4 -17.38 -58.85 -12.33
CA GLY A 4 -16.13 -58.12 -12.11
C GLY A 4 -16.40 -56.79 -11.40
N LYS A 5 -15.79 -56.62 -10.21
CA LYS A 5 -15.78 -55.33 -9.49
C LYS A 5 -14.71 -54.42 -10.11
N ILE A 6 -15.13 -53.31 -10.71
CA ILE A 6 -14.24 -52.27 -11.20
C ILE A 6 -13.90 -51.36 -10.00
N ALA A 7 -12.66 -51.45 -9.51
CA ALA A 7 -12.14 -50.52 -8.52
C ALA A 7 -11.77 -49.17 -9.20
N ARG A 8 -12.48 -48.10 -8.81
CA ARG A 8 -12.11 -46.72 -9.21
C ARG A 8 -10.98 -46.24 -8.28
N ALA A 9 -9.82 -46.10 -8.84
CA ALA A 9 -8.69 -45.43 -8.17
C ALA A 9 -8.96 -43.90 -8.14
N ALA A 10 -9.12 -43.35 -6.96
CA ALA A 10 -9.17 -41.91 -6.75
C ALA A 10 -7.74 -41.33 -6.83
N VAL A 11 -7.46 -40.53 -7.84
CA VAL A 11 -6.22 -39.77 -7.96
C VAL A 11 -6.33 -38.56 -7.05
N LEU A 12 -5.65 -38.60 -5.92
CA LEU A 12 -5.45 -37.44 -5.05
C LEU A 12 -4.38 -36.52 -5.69
N VAL A 13 -4.81 -35.39 -6.23
CA VAL A 13 -3.92 -34.32 -6.67
C VAL A 13 -3.51 -33.54 -5.42
N PRO A 14 -2.21 -33.45 -5.07
CA PRO A 14 -1.79 -32.64 -3.96
C PRO A 14 -1.95 -31.16 -4.32
N LEU A 15 -2.79 -30.44 -3.57
CA LEU A 15 -2.89 -29.00 -3.61
C LEU A 15 -1.60 -28.42 -3.00
N ALA A 16 -0.67 -28.01 -3.86
CA ALA A 16 0.55 -27.30 -3.41
C ALA A 16 0.12 -25.93 -2.89
N LEU A 17 0.03 -25.78 -1.57
CA LEU A 17 0.01 -24.49 -0.89
C LEU A 17 1.37 -23.80 -1.16
N ALA A 18 1.39 -22.88 -2.11
CA ALA A 18 2.50 -21.97 -2.29
C ALA A 18 2.59 -21.09 -1.04
N GLY A 19 3.43 -21.52 -0.09
CA GLY A 19 3.74 -20.75 1.09
C GLY A 19 4.50 -19.49 0.68
N PHE A 20 3.85 -18.34 0.73
CA PHE A 20 4.53 -17.05 0.71
C PHE A 20 5.43 -16.99 1.95
N SER A 21 6.72 -17.20 1.77
CA SER A 21 7.72 -16.94 2.81
C SER A 21 7.72 -15.43 3.08
N MET A 22 7.07 -15.01 4.16
CA MET A 22 7.24 -13.66 4.70
C MET A 22 8.67 -13.56 5.25
N GLN A 23 9.59 -13.09 4.42
CA GLN A 23 10.89 -12.65 4.91
C GLN A 23 10.68 -11.40 5.77
N ALA A 24 11.23 -11.41 6.97
CA ALA A 24 11.21 -10.24 7.85
C ALA A 24 11.90 -9.06 7.16
N LEU A 25 11.26 -7.89 7.18
CA LEU A 25 11.87 -6.63 6.75
C LEU A 25 13.13 -6.41 7.56
N SER A 26 14.26 -6.29 6.87
CA SER A 26 15.54 -5.92 7.49
C SER A 26 15.83 -4.46 7.17
N ALA A 27 16.22 -3.70 8.20
CA ALA A 27 16.74 -2.34 8.02
C ALA A 27 17.99 -2.28 7.11
N ASN A 28 18.51 -3.45 6.69
CA ASN A 28 19.68 -3.62 5.84
C ASN A 28 19.33 -4.10 4.42
N ASP A 29 18.07 -4.03 3.98
CA ASP A 29 17.74 -4.36 2.60
C ASP A 29 18.47 -3.40 1.65
N PRO A 30 19.10 -3.90 0.57
CA PRO A 30 19.85 -3.04 -0.35
C PRO A 30 18.93 -1.99 -0.97
N PRO A 31 19.48 -0.80 -1.32
CA PRO A 31 18.72 0.21 -2.03
C PRO A 31 18.08 -0.35 -3.30
N LEU A 32 16.89 0.16 -3.63
CA LEU A 32 16.22 -0.20 -4.88
C LEU A 32 17.09 0.22 -6.07
N PRO A 33 17.35 -0.68 -7.05
CA PRO A 33 18.11 -0.33 -8.25
C PRO A 33 17.54 0.92 -8.93
N THR A 34 18.39 1.80 -9.42
CA THR A 34 17.97 3.06 -10.07
C THR A 34 17.15 2.84 -11.35
N SER A 35 17.31 1.68 -11.98
CA SER A 35 16.53 1.24 -13.16
C SER A 35 15.21 0.55 -12.83
N ALA A 36 14.90 0.34 -11.54
CA ALA A 36 13.66 -0.31 -11.14
C ALA A 36 12.45 0.58 -11.46
N VAL A 37 11.43 -0.03 -12.09
CA VAL A 37 10.15 0.60 -12.41
C VAL A 37 9.03 -0.29 -11.90
N ALA A 38 8.26 0.23 -10.96
CA ALA A 38 7.06 -0.43 -10.46
C ALA A 38 5.88 -0.18 -11.41
N ASP A 39 5.03 -1.18 -11.59
CA ASP A 39 3.78 -1.05 -12.32
C ASP A 39 2.54 -1.09 -11.40
N LYS A 40 2.75 -1.34 -10.11
CA LYS A 40 1.72 -1.32 -9.08
C LYS A 40 2.33 -1.05 -7.71
N VAL A 41 1.57 -0.39 -6.85
CA VAL A 41 1.84 -0.26 -5.41
C VAL A 41 0.76 -1.00 -4.63
N VAL A 42 1.15 -1.73 -3.58
CA VAL A 42 0.21 -2.38 -2.65
C VAL A 42 0.54 -1.94 -1.22
N VAL A 43 -0.47 -1.52 -0.48
CA VAL A 43 -0.34 -1.17 0.94
C VAL A 43 -1.14 -2.16 1.77
N LEU A 44 -0.48 -2.81 2.72
CA LEU A 44 -1.06 -3.73 3.68
C LEU A 44 -1.12 -3.02 5.04
N LYS A 45 -2.27 -2.43 5.36
CA LYS A 45 -2.44 -1.55 6.54
C LYS A 45 -2.15 -2.26 7.85
N SER A 46 -2.67 -3.49 8.01
CA SER A 46 -2.43 -4.29 9.23
C SER A 46 -0.97 -4.63 9.46
N GLN A 47 -0.16 -4.65 8.38
CA GLN A 47 1.27 -4.94 8.42
C GLN A 47 2.15 -3.68 8.39
N ARG A 48 1.56 -2.49 8.26
CA ARG A 48 2.29 -1.21 8.05
C ARG A 48 3.33 -1.35 6.93
N THR A 49 2.94 -1.98 5.82
CA THR A 49 3.84 -2.32 4.73
C THR A 49 3.36 -1.75 3.40
N LEU A 50 4.26 -1.10 2.67
CA LEU A 50 4.10 -0.72 1.28
C LEU A 50 4.99 -1.60 0.41
N LEU A 51 4.44 -2.16 -0.64
CA LEU A 51 5.11 -3.01 -1.62
C LEU A 51 5.19 -2.27 -2.96
N LEU A 52 6.38 -2.15 -3.53
CA LEU A 52 6.54 -1.86 -4.95
C LEU A 52 6.51 -3.18 -5.72
N MET A 53 5.65 -3.26 -6.73
CA MET A 53 5.41 -4.45 -7.52
C MET A 53 5.82 -4.26 -8.98
N LYS A 54 6.25 -5.36 -9.62
CA LYS A 54 6.39 -5.50 -11.07
C LYS A 54 5.72 -6.80 -11.50
N GLY A 55 4.53 -6.72 -12.07
CA GLY A 55 3.66 -7.89 -12.23
C GLY A 55 3.36 -8.52 -10.86
N ASP A 56 3.69 -9.80 -10.71
CA ASP A 56 3.54 -10.55 -9.46
C ASP A 56 4.79 -10.50 -8.55
N GLU A 57 5.87 -9.87 -9.00
CA GLU A 57 7.12 -9.76 -8.25
C GLU A 57 7.10 -8.56 -7.30
N VAL A 58 7.54 -8.77 -6.05
CA VAL A 58 7.81 -7.70 -5.10
C VAL A 58 9.22 -7.17 -5.31
N LEU A 59 9.35 -5.96 -5.83
CA LEU A 59 10.65 -5.30 -6.04
C LEU A 59 11.26 -4.85 -4.71
N LYS A 60 10.44 -4.26 -3.83
CA LYS A 60 10.88 -3.79 -2.51
C LYS A 60 9.69 -3.61 -1.55
N ARG A 61 10.00 -3.69 -0.26
CA ARG A 61 9.08 -3.46 0.86
C ARG A 61 9.55 -2.28 1.68
N TYR A 62 8.60 -1.48 2.16
CA TYR A 62 8.87 -0.36 3.06
C TYR A 62 7.93 -0.44 4.27
N ILE A 63 8.43 -0.08 5.44
CA ILE A 63 7.59 0.15 6.61
C ILE A 63 6.95 1.53 6.47
N VAL A 64 5.66 1.65 6.77
CA VAL A 64 4.93 2.91 6.63
C VAL A 64 4.24 3.31 7.92
N SER A 65 4.12 4.62 8.14
CA SER A 65 3.14 5.20 9.06
C SER A 65 1.86 5.52 8.33
N LEU A 66 0.73 5.31 8.99
CA LEU A 66 -0.61 5.53 8.45
C LEU A 66 -1.32 6.67 9.21
N GLY A 67 -2.61 6.85 8.93
CA GLY A 67 -3.46 7.72 9.72
C GLY A 67 -3.56 7.27 11.18
N GLY A 68 -3.74 8.22 12.11
CA GLY A 68 -3.74 7.97 13.55
C GLY A 68 -4.85 7.02 14.06
N ASP A 69 -5.86 6.72 13.24
CA ASP A 69 -6.85 5.65 13.46
C ASP A 69 -6.88 4.72 12.23
N PRO A 70 -5.91 3.81 12.08
CA PRO A 70 -5.68 3.10 10.82
C PRO A 70 -6.66 1.94 10.54
N VAL A 71 -7.47 1.53 11.52
CA VAL A 71 -8.35 0.35 11.37
C VAL A 71 -9.62 0.71 10.61
N GLY A 72 -9.90 -0.03 9.54
CA GLY A 72 -11.05 0.18 8.66
C GLY A 72 -10.86 1.27 7.61
N PRO A 73 -11.80 1.42 6.67
CA PRO A 73 -11.71 2.37 5.56
C PRO A 73 -11.94 3.81 6.03
N LYS A 74 -11.36 4.76 5.30
CA LYS A 74 -11.69 6.18 5.42
C LYS A 74 -13.12 6.43 4.97
N ILE A 75 -13.88 7.20 5.76
CA ILE A 75 -15.30 7.48 5.52
C ILE A 75 -15.56 8.98 5.37
N ARG A 76 -14.85 9.81 6.15
CA ARG A 76 -15.07 11.25 6.20
C ARG A 76 -13.79 12.02 6.45
N GLN A 77 -13.83 13.31 6.16
CA GLN A 77 -12.76 14.22 6.52
C GLN A 77 -12.55 14.24 8.04
N GLY A 78 -11.30 14.24 8.48
CA GLY A 78 -10.92 14.32 9.89
C GLY A 78 -11.12 13.02 10.68
N ASP A 79 -11.35 11.86 10.02
CA ASP A 79 -11.43 10.57 10.71
C ASP A 79 -10.07 9.91 10.97
N ASN A 80 -9.00 10.55 10.54
CA ASN A 80 -7.61 10.08 10.67
C ASN A 80 -7.37 8.67 10.13
N LYS A 81 -8.17 8.24 9.14
CA LYS A 81 -8.06 6.93 8.52
C LYS A 81 -7.38 7.01 7.15
N THR A 82 -6.51 6.04 6.89
CA THR A 82 -6.03 5.76 5.54
C THR A 82 -7.09 4.96 4.79
N PRO A 83 -7.46 5.34 3.56
CA PRO A 83 -8.53 4.68 2.82
C PRO A 83 -8.19 3.22 2.50
N GLU A 84 -9.22 2.44 2.16
CA GLU A 84 -9.10 1.08 1.64
C GLU A 84 -9.78 1.03 0.27
N GLY A 85 -9.10 0.44 -0.71
CA GLY A 85 -9.60 0.37 -2.09
C GLY A 85 -8.49 0.47 -3.12
N THR A 86 -8.89 0.67 -4.37
CA THR A 86 -7.99 0.85 -5.51
C THR A 86 -8.06 2.29 -5.99
N TYR A 87 -6.89 2.91 -6.13
CA TYR A 87 -6.70 4.30 -6.55
C TYR A 87 -5.58 4.37 -7.58
N VAL A 88 -5.24 5.59 -7.99
CA VAL A 88 -4.13 5.90 -8.89
C VAL A 88 -3.19 6.90 -8.20
N LEU A 89 -1.90 6.69 -8.35
CA LEU A 89 -0.88 7.66 -8.01
C LEU A 89 -0.73 8.60 -9.22
N ASP A 90 -1.32 9.79 -9.16
CA ASP A 90 -1.61 10.60 -10.35
C ASP A 90 -0.80 11.89 -10.46
N ARG A 91 -0.07 12.27 -9.42
CA ARG A 91 0.70 13.53 -9.42
C ARG A 91 1.87 13.51 -8.44
N HIS A 92 3.05 13.73 -8.97
CA HIS A 92 4.25 14.01 -8.18
C HIS A 92 4.29 15.48 -7.73
N ASN A 93 4.69 15.71 -6.47
CA ASN A 93 4.87 17.04 -5.89
C ASN A 93 6.26 17.16 -5.23
N SER A 94 7.19 17.81 -5.93
CA SER A 94 8.55 18.07 -5.44
C SER A 94 8.64 19.22 -4.42
N ASN A 95 7.57 20.01 -4.26
CA ASN A 95 7.51 21.13 -3.31
C ASN A 95 6.61 20.78 -2.12
N SER A 96 6.78 19.58 -1.57
CA SER A 96 6.03 19.08 -0.42
C SER A 96 6.60 19.64 0.89
N GLN A 97 5.73 19.86 1.89
CA GLN A 97 6.14 20.13 3.28
C GLN A 97 6.71 18.88 3.98
N TYR A 98 6.63 17.72 3.30
CA TYR A 98 7.07 16.41 3.76
C TYR A 98 8.05 15.79 2.76
N HIS A 99 9.19 16.46 2.55
CA HIS A 99 10.24 16.10 1.61
C HIS A 99 9.73 16.06 0.16
N ARG A 100 9.10 14.95 -0.26
CA ARG A 100 8.43 14.74 -1.55
C ARG A 100 7.10 14.03 -1.33
N SER A 101 6.16 14.17 -2.26
CA SER A 101 4.90 13.44 -2.15
C SER A 101 4.33 13.03 -3.51
N ILE A 102 3.58 11.92 -3.53
CA ILE A 102 2.83 11.44 -4.69
C ILE A 102 1.36 11.38 -4.28
N HIS A 103 0.49 12.08 -5.00
CA HIS A 103 -0.93 12.16 -4.72
C HIS A 103 -1.63 10.83 -5.01
N ILE A 104 -2.57 10.46 -4.15
CA ILE A 104 -3.47 9.32 -4.27
C ILE A 104 -4.84 9.83 -4.70
N SER A 105 -5.41 9.32 -5.78
CA SER A 105 -6.69 9.75 -6.38
C SER A 105 -7.93 9.44 -5.53
N TYR A 106 -7.80 9.57 -4.20
CA TYR A 106 -8.92 9.50 -3.26
C TYR A 106 -9.65 10.85 -3.22
N PRO A 107 -11.00 10.89 -3.13
CA PRO A 107 -11.93 9.77 -3.10
C PRO A 107 -12.29 9.26 -4.50
N ASN A 108 -12.47 7.95 -4.65
CA ASN A 108 -13.02 7.34 -5.85
C ASN A 108 -14.57 7.38 -5.84
N ALA A 109 -15.22 6.79 -6.87
CA ALA A 109 -16.67 6.82 -7.00
C ALA A 109 -17.40 6.14 -5.84
N ASP A 110 -16.84 5.05 -5.30
CA ASP A 110 -17.43 4.29 -4.18
C ASP A 110 -17.32 5.07 -2.88
N ASP A 111 -16.19 5.74 -2.64
CA ASP A 111 -15.98 6.62 -1.49
C ASP A 111 -16.94 7.79 -1.50
N LEU A 112 -17.11 8.43 -2.67
CA LEU A 112 -18.08 9.50 -2.87
C LEU A 112 -19.53 9.05 -2.64
N ALA A 113 -19.88 7.84 -3.11
CA ALA A 113 -21.22 7.28 -2.90
C ALA A 113 -21.47 7.00 -1.42
N ARG A 114 -20.49 6.45 -0.72
CA ARG A 114 -20.54 6.19 0.72
C ARG A 114 -20.67 7.48 1.53
N ALA A 115 -19.85 8.48 1.25
CA ALA A 115 -19.88 9.77 1.93
C ALA A 115 -21.22 10.50 1.74
N ARG A 116 -21.76 10.50 0.51
CA ARG A 116 -23.10 11.05 0.21
C ARG A 116 -24.21 10.36 1.00
N LYS A 117 -24.18 9.01 1.07
CA LYS A 117 -25.17 8.24 1.84
C LYS A 117 -25.16 8.58 3.34
N LEU A 118 -23.99 8.95 3.86
CA LEU A 118 -23.79 9.31 5.26
C LEU A 118 -23.91 10.81 5.52
N HIS A 119 -24.12 11.62 4.48
CA HIS A 119 -24.20 13.09 4.55
C HIS A 119 -22.94 13.73 5.17
N VAL A 120 -21.75 13.23 4.82
CA VAL A 120 -20.46 13.74 5.30
C VAL A 120 -19.52 14.08 4.15
N PRO A 121 -18.60 15.06 4.31
CA PRO A 121 -17.53 15.29 3.35
C PRO A 121 -16.53 14.12 3.38
N PRO A 122 -16.14 13.53 2.25
CA PRO A 122 -15.17 12.42 2.23
C PRO A 122 -13.75 12.85 2.63
N GLY A 123 -13.41 14.13 2.43
CA GLY A 123 -12.04 14.63 2.44
C GLY A 123 -11.33 14.39 1.11
N GLY A 124 -10.02 14.53 1.11
CA GLY A 124 -9.15 14.37 -0.07
C GLY A 124 -7.72 14.72 0.29
N GLU A 125 -6.91 15.06 -0.73
CA GLU A 125 -5.50 15.45 -0.58
C GLU A 125 -4.68 14.43 0.25
N LEU A 126 -4.79 13.17 -0.15
CA LEU A 126 -4.03 12.07 0.42
C LEU A 126 -2.81 11.76 -0.44
N PHE A 127 -1.70 11.47 0.22
CA PHE A 127 -0.40 11.29 -0.41
C PHE A 127 0.37 10.11 0.17
N ILE A 128 1.30 9.56 -0.62
CA ILE A 128 2.51 8.92 -0.11
C ILE A 128 3.53 10.05 0.02
N HIS A 129 4.21 10.19 1.17
CA HIS A 129 5.14 11.29 1.42
C HIS A 129 6.29 10.90 2.37
N GLY A 130 7.35 11.71 2.37
CA GLY A 130 8.45 11.60 3.32
C GLY A 130 8.11 12.17 4.70
N LEU A 131 9.12 12.55 5.44
CA LEU A 131 9.00 13.13 6.78
C LEU A 131 8.77 14.66 6.71
N PRO A 132 8.26 15.28 7.79
CA PRO A 132 8.22 16.74 7.88
C PRO A 132 9.62 17.34 7.69
N ASN A 133 9.73 18.43 6.94
CA ASN A 133 11.03 19.01 6.56
C ASN A 133 11.91 19.41 7.75
N ASP A 134 11.34 19.65 8.93
CA ASP A 134 12.07 20.03 10.16
C ASP A 134 12.28 18.81 11.09
N PHE A 135 11.86 17.61 10.70
CA PHE A 135 12.00 16.41 11.52
C PHE A 135 13.25 15.61 11.15
N HIS A 136 14.09 15.36 12.15
CA HIS A 136 15.34 14.60 11.99
C HIS A 136 15.23 13.27 12.76
N GLY A 137 14.67 12.24 12.10
CA GLY A 137 14.46 10.93 12.70
C GLY A 137 13.96 9.91 11.67
N HIS A 138 13.35 8.85 12.16
CA HIS A 138 12.72 7.81 11.34
C HIS A 138 11.21 7.80 11.56
N SER A 139 10.43 7.47 10.53
CA SER A 139 8.96 7.46 10.57
C SER A 139 8.42 6.52 11.64
N GLU A 140 9.10 5.40 11.88
CA GLU A 140 8.72 4.41 12.88
C GLU A 140 8.67 4.97 14.31
N ALA A 141 9.47 6.01 14.61
CA ALA A 141 9.47 6.66 15.91
C ALA A 141 8.19 7.49 16.15
N LEU A 142 7.48 7.87 15.08
CA LEU A 142 6.25 8.66 15.15
C LEU A 142 4.99 7.79 15.26
N GLY A 143 5.09 6.47 14.96
CA GLY A 143 3.95 5.56 14.88
C GLY A 143 2.99 5.94 13.74
N ASP A 144 1.69 5.74 13.91
CA ASP A 144 0.67 6.19 12.97
C ASP A 144 0.27 7.63 13.33
N TRP A 145 0.81 8.60 12.60
CA TRP A 145 0.74 10.02 12.97
C TRP A 145 0.04 10.92 11.95
N THR A 146 -0.29 10.38 10.77
CA THR A 146 -0.87 11.21 9.69
C THR A 146 -2.38 11.39 9.87
N GLU A 147 -2.97 12.27 9.06
CA GLU A 147 -4.44 12.43 8.99
C GLU A 147 -5.09 11.51 7.94
N GLY A 148 -4.33 10.48 7.48
CA GLY A 148 -4.77 9.49 6.50
C GLY A 148 -3.79 9.27 5.35
N CYS A 149 -2.75 10.07 5.23
CA CYS A 149 -1.63 9.86 4.30
C CYS A 149 -0.81 8.61 4.67
N ILE A 150 0.08 8.22 3.78
CA ILE A 150 1.03 7.12 3.96
C ILE A 150 2.42 7.73 4.02
N ALA A 151 3.09 7.65 5.16
CA ALA A 151 4.42 8.22 5.35
C ALA A 151 5.49 7.14 5.36
N VAL A 152 6.66 7.47 4.77
CA VAL A 152 7.89 6.67 4.74
C VAL A 152 9.07 7.57 5.14
N ASN A 153 10.27 7.00 5.30
CA ASN A 153 11.49 7.79 5.46
C ASN A 153 11.85 8.53 4.16
N ASP A 154 12.60 9.63 4.23
CA ASP A 154 12.94 10.46 3.06
C ASP A 154 13.72 9.69 2.00
N ALA A 155 14.69 8.86 2.40
CA ALA A 155 15.44 8.04 1.46
C ALA A 155 14.56 7.00 0.74
N GLU A 156 13.58 6.42 1.45
CA GLU A 156 12.58 5.51 0.90
C GLU A 156 11.62 6.23 -0.04
N MET A 157 11.23 7.47 0.32
CA MET A 157 10.41 8.30 -0.55
C MET A 157 11.14 8.64 -1.86
N ASP A 158 12.44 8.86 -1.83
CA ASP A 158 13.26 9.07 -3.03
C ASP A 158 13.32 7.85 -3.94
N GLU A 159 13.35 6.64 -3.37
CA GLU A 159 13.27 5.39 -4.13
C GLU A 159 11.89 5.21 -4.77
N ILE A 160 10.82 5.41 -4.00
CA ILE A 160 9.43 5.34 -4.48
C ILE A 160 9.20 6.37 -5.58
N TRP A 161 9.67 7.61 -5.40
CA TRP A 161 9.56 8.70 -6.37
C TRP A 161 10.15 8.34 -7.73
N ARG A 162 11.31 7.68 -7.76
CA ARG A 162 11.95 7.27 -9.01
C ARG A 162 11.28 6.07 -9.67
N ALA A 163 10.82 5.14 -8.86
CA ALA A 163 10.33 3.85 -9.35
C ALA A 163 8.86 3.88 -9.78
N VAL A 164 8.08 4.85 -9.32
CA VAL A 164 6.64 4.98 -9.56
C VAL A 164 6.39 6.13 -10.52
N ALA A 165 5.67 5.88 -11.62
CA ALA A 165 5.23 6.92 -12.57
C ALA A 165 3.82 7.42 -12.23
N ASP A 166 3.48 8.65 -12.70
CA ASP A 166 2.09 9.10 -12.67
C ASP A 166 1.21 8.14 -13.49
N GLY A 167 0.06 7.78 -12.94
CA GLY A 167 -0.84 6.78 -13.50
C GLY A 167 -0.65 5.37 -12.91
N THR A 168 0.35 5.15 -12.06
CA THR A 168 0.56 3.85 -11.41
C THR A 168 -0.60 3.52 -10.46
N PRO A 169 -1.23 2.33 -10.57
CA PRO A 169 -2.28 1.90 -9.66
C PRO A 169 -1.71 1.64 -8.25
N ILE A 170 -2.50 2.02 -7.25
CA ILE A 170 -2.26 1.70 -5.85
C ILE A 170 -3.46 0.97 -5.26
N GLU A 171 -3.22 -0.15 -4.60
CA GLU A 171 -4.22 -0.94 -3.89
C GLU A 171 -3.92 -0.89 -2.39
N ILE A 172 -4.87 -0.38 -1.61
CA ILE A 172 -4.76 -0.25 -0.14
C ILE A 172 -5.70 -1.26 0.49
N ARG A 173 -5.13 -2.22 1.22
CA ARG A 173 -5.82 -3.34 1.87
C ARG A 173 -5.79 -3.19 3.40
N PRO A 174 -6.76 -3.79 4.09
CA PRO A 174 -6.78 -3.90 5.56
C PRO A 174 -5.51 -4.45 6.19
#